data_4e8accd33198626ef8f97faa38755e84
#
_entry.id   4e8accd33198626ef8f97faa38755e84
#
_cell.length_a   1.000
_cell.length_b   1.000
_cell.length_c   1.000
_cell.angle_alpha   90.00
_cell.angle_beta   90.00
_cell.angle_gamma   90.00
#
_symmetry.space_group_name_H-M   'P 1'
#
loop_
_entity.id
_entity.type
_entity.pdbx_description
1 polymer ?
#
loop_
_entity_poly.entity_id
_entity_poly.type
_entity_poly.pdbx_seq_one_letter_code
_entity_poly.pdbx_strand_id
1 'polypeptide(L)'
;MYSLLSHNTFGIDVSAERFQEYASVEELKTLIAQGALTTPFLHIGGGSNLLFAKDYDGLVLHSRIEGIEVMEEDDRSVSVRVGAGVVWDDFVGYCVEHGWYGTENLSLIPGEVGASAVQNIGAYGVEVKDLIISVETVNI
;
A
#
# COMPACT_ATOMS: atom_id res chain seq x y z
N MET A 1 -20.45 -11.50 5.29
CA MET A 1 -19.28 -11.95 4.52
C MET A 1 -19.04 -10.98 3.37
N TYR A 2 -17.82 -10.55 3.17
CA TYR A 2 -17.40 -9.63 2.10
C TYR A 2 -16.51 -10.38 1.10
N SER A 3 -16.82 -10.31 -0.20
CA SER A 3 -16.02 -11.00 -1.23
C SER A 3 -14.67 -10.32 -1.43
N LEU A 4 -13.60 -11.10 -1.40
CA LEU A 4 -12.23 -10.66 -1.67
C LEU A 4 -11.79 -10.94 -3.11
N LEU A 5 -12.69 -11.33 -4.00
CA LEU A 5 -12.38 -11.66 -5.40
C LEU A 5 -11.65 -10.52 -6.12
N SER A 6 -12.06 -9.27 -5.87
CA SER A 6 -11.43 -8.07 -6.44
C SER A 6 -10.21 -7.56 -5.65
N HIS A 7 -9.87 -8.21 -4.54
CA HIS A 7 -8.80 -7.82 -3.62
C HIS A 7 -7.64 -8.83 -3.58
N ASN A 8 -7.58 -9.72 -4.57
CA ASN A 8 -6.42 -10.59 -4.79
C ASN A 8 -6.21 -10.81 -6.28
N THR A 9 -4.96 -10.78 -6.72
CA THR A 9 -4.60 -10.88 -8.14
C THR A 9 -4.67 -12.30 -8.69
N PHE A 10 -4.74 -13.31 -7.82
CA PHE A 10 -4.99 -14.70 -8.22
C PHE A 10 -6.44 -14.96 -8.64
N GLY A 11 -7.35 -14.00 -8.38
CA GLY A 11 -8.77 -14.14 -8.73
C GLY A 11 -9.46 -15.29 -7.98
N ILE A 12 -9.03 -15.54 -6.73
CA ILE A 12 -9.62 -16.57 -5.89
C ILE A 12 -10.90 -16.04 -5.27
N ASP A 13 -12.00 -16.76 -5.46
CA ASP A 13 -13.29 -16.42 -4.88
C ASP A 13 -13.36 -16.87 -3.42
N VAL A 14 -12.90 -16.01 -2.55
CA VAL A 14 -12.96 -16.16 -1.09
C VAL A 14 -13.60 -14.93 -0.47
N SER A 15 -14.04 -15.05 0.76
CA SER A 15 -14.67 -13.98 1.51
C SER A 15 -13.96 -13.72 2.84
N ALA A 16 -14.08 -12.49 3.35
CA ALA A 16 -13.73 -12.15 4.72
C ALA A 16 -15.01 -12.00 5.57
N GLU A 17 -14.91 -12.25 6.87
CA GLU A 17 -16.01 -11.95 7.81
C GLU A 17 -16.38 -10.47 7.74
N ARG A 18 -15.36 -9.60 7.74
CA ARG A 18 -15.50 -8.15 7.61
C ARG A 18 -14.42 -7.57 6.71
N PHE A 19 -14.75 -6.46 6.06
CA PHE A 19 -13.84 -5.68 5.26
C PHE A 19 -13.99 -4.21 5.60
N GLN A 20 -12.90 -3.50 5.81
CA GLN A 20 -12.89 -2.08 6.14
C GLN A 20 -11.82 -1.36 5.35
N GLU A 21 -12.18 -0.26 4.72
CA GLU A 21 -11.23 0.69 4.13
C GLU A 21 -11.15 1.95 4.99
N TYR A 22 -10.06 2.69 4.86
CA TYR A 22 -9.87 4.01 5.43
C TYR A 22 -9.09 4.90 4.46
N ALA A 23 -9.47 6.17 4.37
CA ALA A 23 -8.93 7.12 3.41
C ALA A 23 -8.04 8.21 4.04
N SER A 24 -7.86 8.18 5.36
CA SER A 24 -6.98 9.10 6.07
C SER A 24 -6.43 8.48 7.36
N VAL A 25 -5.34 9.06 7.87
CA VAL A 25 -4.79 8.68 9.18
C VAL A 25 -5.81 8.93 10.30
N GLU A 26 -6.58 10.00 10.20
CA GLU A 26 -7.60 10.35 11.20
C GLU A 26 -8.74 9.31 11.21
N GLU A 27 -9.15 8.85 10.04
CA GLU A 27 -10.14 7.78 9.94
C GLU A 27 -9.62 6.47 10.54
N LEU A 28 -8.37 6.10 10.25
CA LEU A 28 -7.73 4.92 10.85
C LEU A 28 -7.69 5.03 12.38
N LYS A 29 -7.28 6.18 12.93
CA LYS A 29 -7.27 6.42 14.38
C LYS A 29 -8.66 6.32 14.98
N THR A 30 -9.67 6.79 14.27
CA THR A 30 -11.08 6.68 14.70
C THR A 30 -11.53 5.23 14.76
N LEU A 31 -11.20 4.42 13.73
CA LEU A 31 -11.49 2.98 13.72
C LEU A 31 -10.82 2.25 14.90
N ILE A 32 -9.57 2.59 15.20
CA ILE A 32 -8.84 2.05 16.36
C ILE A 32 -9.55 2.42 17.67
N ALA A 33 -9.89 3.70 17.84
CA ALA A 33 -10.55 4.19 19.06
C ALA A 33 -11.92 3.57 19.28
N GLN A 34 -12.63 3.23 18.21
CA GLN A 34 -13.93 2.55 18.26
C GLN A 34 -13.81 1.03 18.49
N GLY A 35 -12.60 0.49 18.59
CA GLY A 35 -12.37 -0.95 18.72
C GLY A 35 -12.73 -1.75 17.47
N ALA A 36 -12.75 -1.11 16.31
CA ALA A 36 -13.09 -1.77 15.04
C ALA A 36 -12.03 -2.79 14.60
N LEU A 37 -10.76 -2.58 14.99
CA LEU A 37 -9.65 -3.49 14.71
C LEU A 37 -9.65 -4.65 15.70
N THR A 38 -10.55 -5.59 15.50
CA THR A 38 -10.61 -6.81 16.31
C THR A 38 -9.71 -7.89 15.73
N THR A 39 -9.08 -8.66 16.58
CA THR A 39 -8.27 -9.82 16.15
C THR A 39 -9.16 -11.04 15.86
N PRO A 40 -8.83 -11.82 14.82
CA PRO A 40 -7.75 -11.60 13.89
C PRO A 40 -8.06 -10.50 12.88
N PHE A 41 -7.06 -9.70 12.50
CA PHE A 41 -7.18 -8.84 11.33
C PHE A 41 -5.97 -8.98 10.40
N LEU A 42 -6.20 -8.70 9.13
CA LEU A 42 -5.19 -8.71 8.07
C LEU A 42 -5.22 -7.36 7.36
N HIS A 43 -4.11 -6.64 7.38
CA HIS A 43 -3.94 -5.41 6.61
C HIS A 43 -3.35 -5.75 5.25
N ILE A 44 -4.04 -5.40 4.18
CA ILE A 44 -3.63 -5.70 2.80
C ILE A 44 -3.34 -4.42 2.00
N GLY A 45 -2.51 -4.54 0.97
CA GLY A 45 -2.43 -3.59 -0.13
C GLY A 45 -3.29 -4.06 -1.32
N GLY A 46 -2.75 -4.00 -2.53
CA GLY A 46 -3.46 -4.44 -3.74
C GLY A 46 -3.72 -5.94 -3.86
N GLY A 47 -3.32 -6.74 -2.86
CA GLY A 47 -3.54 -8.20 -2.87
C GLY A 47 -2.71 -8.95 -3.91
N SER A 48 -1.59 -8.38 -4.35
CA SER A 48 -0.77 -8.94 -5.42
C SER A 48 0.23 -10.01 -4.95
N ASN A 49 0.42 -10.14 -3.64
CA ASN A 49 1.32 -11.14 -3.05
C ASN A 49 0.63 -11.93 -1.92
N LEU A 50 -0.66 -12.15 -2.06
CA LEU A 50 -1.48 -12.89 -1.12
C LEU A 50 -2.13 -14.08 -1.80
N LEU A 51 -2.02 -15.25 -1.18
CA LEU A 51 -2.72 -16.46 -1.56
C LEU A 51 -3.72 -16.84 -0.47
N PHE A 52 -4.99 -16.63 -0.73
CA PHE A 52 -6.05 -17.06 0.16
C PHE A 52 -6.38 -18.55 -0.10
N ALA A 53 -6.09 -19.41 0.87
CA ALA A 53 -6.38 -20.83 0.79
C ALA A 53 -7.81 -21.19 1.23
N LYS A 54 -8.51 -20.25 1.89
CA LYS A 54 -9.89 -20.37 2.38
C LYS A 54 -10.43 -18.98 2.72
N ASP A 55 -11.70 -18.91 3.05
CA ASP A 55 -12.30 -17.71 3.64
C ASP A 55 -11.53 -17.23 4.89
N TYR A 56 -11.50 -15.93 5.09
CA TYR A 56 -10.81 -15.32 6.22
C TYR A 56 -11.79 -14.97 7.35
N ASP A 57 -11.63 -15.65 8.46
CA ASP A 57 -12.48 -15.50 9.65
C ASP A 57 -12.01 -14.29 10.50
N GLY A 58 -12.17 -13.08 9.96
CA GLY A 58 -11.74 -11.86 10.62
C GLY A 58 -11.92 -10.61 9.77
N LEU A 59 -11.27 -9.53 10.19
CA LEU A 59 -11.28 -8.24 9.50
C LEU A 59 -10.15 -8.17 8.47
N VAL A 60 -10.48 -7.86 7.22
CA VAL A 60 -9.51 -7.38 6.24
C VAL A 60 -9.55 -5.86 6.21
N LEU A 61 -8.40 -5.23 6.39
CA LEU A 61 -8.22 -3.78 6.42
C LEU A 61 -7.42 -3.35 5.19
N HIS A 62 -7.85 -2.29 4.51
CA HIS A 62 -7.21 -1.77 3.31
C HIS A 62 -7.08 -0.25 3.36
N SER A 63 -5.90 0.27 3.05
CA SER A 63 -5.66 1.72 2.97
C SER A 63 -6.11 2.29 1.63
N ARG A 64 -6.88 3.37 1.69
CA ARG A 64 -7.23 4.21 0.55
C ARG A 64 -6.62 5.61 0.67
N ILE A 65 -5.54 5.75 1.46
CA ILE A 65 -4.84 7.02 1.55
C ILE A 65 -4.13 7.27 0.22
N GLU A 66 -4.56 8.30 -0.46
CA GLU A 66 -4.07 8.71 -1.78
C GLU A 66 -3.20 9.98 -1.66
N GLY A 67 -2.65 10.40 -2.78
CA GLY A 67 -1.92 11.66 -2.92
C GLY A 67 -0.41 11.49 -3.00
N ILE A 68 0.20 12.41 -3.72
CA ILE A 68 1.64 12.58 -3.88
C ILE A 68 1.95 14.05 -3.58
N GLU A 69 2.76 14.31 -2.58
CA GLU A 69 3.11 15.65 -2.13
C GLU A 69 4.63 15.83 -2.16
N VAL A 70 5.11 16.86 -2.85
CA VAL A 70 6.52 17.22 -2.83
C VAL A 70 6.83 17.89 -1.50
N MET A 71 7.75 17.31 -0.75
CA MET A 71 8.19 17.81 0.56
C MET A 71 9.39 18.73 0.43
N GLU A 72 10.38 18.28 -0.33
CA GLU A 72 11.61 19.02 -0.59
C GLU A 72 12.09 18.72 -2.01
N GLU A 73 12.66 19.71 -2.66
CA GLU A 73 13.26 19.58 -3.99
C GLU A 73 14.47 20.48 -4.11
N ASP A 74 15.57 19.94 -4.61
CA ASP A 74 16.77 20.67 -4.97
C ASP A 74 17.30 20.22 -6.36
N ASP A 75 18.47 20.72 -6.76
CA ASP A 75 19.07 20.43 -8.07
C ASP A 75 19.47 18.95 -8.24
N ARG A 76 19.45 18.14 -7.19
CA ARG A 76 19.94 16.77 -7.17
C ARG A 76 18.89 15.73 -6.79
N SER A 77 17.91 16.13 -6.00
CA SER A 77 16.95 15.21 -5.41
C SER A 77 15.58 15.82 -5.16
N VAL A 78 14.58 15.00 -5.10
CA VAL A 78 13.24 15.33 -4.66
C VAL A 78 12.80 14.33 -3.60
N SER A 79 12.21 14.85 -2.52
CA SER A 79 11.53 14.04 -1.50
C SER A 79 10.03 14.19 -1.66
N VAL A 80 9.32 13.09 -1.73
CA VAL A 80 7.87 13.07 -1.88
C VAL A 80 7.22 12.22 -0.79
N ARG A 81 6.10 12.71 -0.25
CA ARG A 81 5.20 11.92 0.58
C ARG A 81 4.15 11.30 -0.31
N VAL A 82 3.98 9.98 -0.21
CA VAL A 82 3.04 9.23 -1.05
C VAL A 82 2.07 8.46 -0.16
N GLY A 83 0.79 8.54 -0.47
CA GLY A 83 -0.25 7.80 0.25
C GLY A 83 -0.08 6.29 0.11
N ALA A 84 -0.34 5.55 1.19
CA ALA A 84 -0.18 4.10 1.23
C ALA A 84 -1.05 3.35 0.20
N GLY A 85 -2.21 3.91 -0.15
CA GLY A 85 -3.15 3.34 -1.13
C GLY A 85 -2.86 3.69 -2.58
N VAL A 86 -1.84 4.51 -2.86
CA VAL A 86 -1.44 4.82 -4.24
C VAL A 86 -0.90 3.56 -4.92
N VAL A 87 -1.37 3.27 -6.13
CA VAL A 87 -0.82 2.16 -6.93
C VAL A 87 0.65 2.43 -7.21
N TRP A 88 1.51 1.45 -6.95
CA TRP A 88 2.96 1.62 -7.08
C TRP A 88 3.37 2.06 -8.49
N ASP A 89 2.86 1.41 -9.53
CA ASP A 89 3.22 1.75 -10.91
C ASP A 89 2.72 3.12 -11.36
N ASP A 90 1.59 3.59 -10.82
CA ASP A 90 1.12 4.96 -11.02
C ASP A 90 2.08 5.98 -10.40
N PHE A 91 2.62 5.68 -9.24
CA PHE A 91 3.67 6.51 -8.63
C PHE A 91 4.95 6.53 -9.46
N VAL A 92 5.39 5.38 -9.98
CA VAL A 92 6.55 5.32 -10.89
C VAL A 92 6.31 6.17 -12.14
N GLY A 93 5.14 6.04 -12.76
CA GLY A 93 4.73 6.86 -13.90
C GLY A 93 4.76 8.36 -13.59
N TYR A 94 4.25 8.74 -12.43
CA TYR A 94 4.28 10.12 -11.94
C TYR A 94 5.72 10.65 -11.82
N CYS A 95 6.65 9.87 -11.25
CA CYS A 95 8.06 10.24 -11.16
C CYS A 95 8.69 10.43 -12.55
N VAL A 96 8.42 9.52 -13.46
CA VAL A 96 8.95 9.58 -14.84
C VAL A 96 8.44 10.84 -15.56
N GLU A 97 7.15 11.15 -15.46
CA GLU A 97 6.55 12.34 -16.06
C GLU A 97 7.14 13.64 -15.52
N HIS A 98 7.59 13.66 -14.26
CA HIS A 98 8.23 14.81 -13.64
C HIS A 98 9.76 14.84 -13.84
N GLY A 99 10.32 13.86 -14.55
CA GLY A 99 11.77 13.77 -14.75
C GLY A 99 12.56 13.38 -13.50
N TRP A 100 11.90 12.73 -12.52
CA TRP A 100 12.53 12.24 -11.31
C TRP A 100 13.02 10.80 -11.51
N TYR A 101 14.30 10.60 -11.32
CA TYR A 101 14.96 9.32 -11.56
C TYR A 101 15.07 8.49 -10.27
N GLY A 102 15.11 7.18 -10.43
CA GLY A 102 15.37 6.20 -9.36
C GLY A 102 14.29 5.14 -9.23
N THR A 103 13.05 5.41 -9.59
CA THR A 103 11.93 4.46 -9.48
C THR A 103 11.70 3.64 -10.75
N GLU A 104 12.23 4.05 -11.88
CA GLU A 104 11.92 3.50 -13.22
C GLU A 104 12.21 2.00 -13.37
N ASN A 105 13.24 1.48 -12.70
CA ASN A 105 13.53 0.05 -12.70
C ASN A 105 12.52 -0.79 -11.92
N LEU A 106 11.70 -0.15 -11.10
CA LEU A 106 10.66 -0.78 -10.31
C LEU A 106 9.27 -0.65 -10.96
N SER A 107 9.22 -0.20 -12.22
CA SER A 107 7.99 -0.14 -13.02
C SER A 107 7.37 -1.52 -13.18
N LEU A 108 6.05 -1.56 -13.32
CA LEU A 108 5.23 -2.77 -13.49
C LEU A 108 5.26 -3.76 -12.32
N ILE A 109 5.90 -3.46 -11.21
CA ILE A 109 5.74 -4.26 -10.00
C ILE A 109 4.33 -4.02 -9.47
N PRO A 110 3.50 -5.05 -9.34
CA PRO A 110 2.13 -4.89 -8.88
C PRO A 110 2.09 -4.55 -7.39
N GLY A 111 1.04 -3.87 -6.97
CA GLY A 111 0.79 -3.53 -5.57
C GLY A 111 0.68 -2.04 -5.32
N GLU A 112 0.68 -1.67 -4.06
CA GLU A 112 0.51 -0.30 -3.58
C GLU A 112 1.75 0.20 -2.83
N VAL A 113 1.91 1.51 -2.76
CA VAL A 113 3.09 2.16 -2.15
C VAL A 113 3.29 1.73 -0.70
N GLY A 114 2.24 1.71 0.11
CA GLY A 114 2.37 1.27 1.51
C GLY A 114 2.84 -0.17 1.66
N ALA A 115 2.36 -1.08 0.81
CA ALA A 115 2.76 -2.48 0.80
C ALA A 115 4.18 -2.70 0.27
N SER A 116 4.72 -1.78 -0.53
CA SER A 116 6.04 -1.90 -1.13
C SER A 116 7.16 -2.06 -0.10
N ALA A 117 7.03 -1.36 1.03
CA ALA A 117 8.00 -1.42 2.13
C ALA A 117 7.97 -2.76 2.89
N VAL A 118 6.81 -3.40 2.99
CA VAL A 118 6.62 -4.63 3.77
C VAL A 118 7.49 -5.77 3.27
N GLN A 119 7.57 -5.93 1.96
CA GLN A 119 8.35 -6.98 1.30
C GLN A 119 9.60 -6.46 0.59
N ASN A 120 9.92 -5.18 0.74
CA ASN A 120 11.07 -4.53 0.10
C ASN A 120 11.14 -4.87 -1.39
N ILE A 121 10.11 -4.45 -2.15
CA ILE A 121 10.04 -4.74 -3.59
C ILE A 121 11.33 -4.35 -4.30
N GLY A 122 11.74 -5.15 -5.29
CA GLY A 122 12.98 -4.93 -6.00
C GLY A 122 12.97 -5.58 -7.38
N ALA A 123 13.70 -4.96 -8.29
CA ALA A 123 13.97 -5.46 -9.63
C ALA A 123 15.20 -4.78 -10.22
N TYR A 124 15.89 -5.48 -11.10
CA TYR A 124 17.05 -4.93 -11.85
C TYR A 124 18.14 -4.31 -10.95
N GLY A 125 18.36 -4.91 -9.77
CA GLY A 125 19.38 -4.45 -8.83
C GLY A 125 19.00 -3.25 -7.98
N VAL A 126 17.76 -2.77 -8.07
CA VAL A 126 17.20 -1.69 -7.23
C VAL A 126 16.17 -2.29 -6.28
N GLU A 127 16.20 -1.87 -5.04
CA GLU A 127 15.21 -2.22 -4.02
C GLU A 127 14.56 -0.95 -3.49
N VAL A 128 13.29 -1.02 -3.08
CA VAL A 128 12.57 0.16 -2.59
C VAL A 128 13.22 0.78 -1.35
N LYS A 129 13.91 0.00 -0.53
CA LYS A 129 14.67 0.50 0.62
C LYS A 129 15.74 1.53 0.24
N ASP A 130 16.25 1.47 -1.01
CA ASP A 130 17.25 2.40 -1.50
C ASP A 130 16.65 3.78 -1.80
N LEU A 131 15.32 3.86 -1.92
CA LEU A 131 14.55 5.05 -2.25
C LEU A 131 13.79 5.62 -1.05
N ILE A 132 13.38 4.77 -0.11
CA ILE A 132 12.58 5.16 1.07
C ILE A 132 13.47 5.88 2.09
N ILE A 133 13.06 7.09 2.49
CA ILE A 133 13.67 7.84 3.59
C ILE A 133 13.05 7.45 4.92
N SER A 134 11.72 7.37 4.96
CA SER A 134 10.94 7.04 6.16
C SER A 134 9.59 6.43 5.81
N VAL A 135 9.02 5.73 6.77
CA VAL A 135 7.64 5.21 6.70
C VAL A 135 6.89 5.73 7.91
N GLU A 136 5.80 6.45 7.65
CA GLU A 136 4.88 6.89 8.72
C GLU A 136 3.95 5.72 9.08
N THR A 137 3.85 5.43 10.37
CA THR A 137 3.04 4.32 10.88
C THR A 137 2.08 4.79 11.98
N VAL A 138 0.99 4.07 12.15
CA VAL A 138 0.09 4.23 13.28
C VAL A 138 0.23 3.04 14.21
N ASN A 139 0.51 3.32 15.49
CA ASN A 139 0.58 2.28 16.52
C ASN A 139 -0.86 1.91 16.96
N ILE A 140 -1.14 0.63 17.06
CA ILE A 140 -2.44 0.06 17.43
C ILE A 140 -2.39 -0.65 18.78
#